data_952ae7ddd2c6d03a1203d69633807093
#
_entry.id   952ae7ddd2c6d03a1203d69633807093
#
_cell.length_a   1.000
_cell.length_b   1.000
_cell.length_c   1.000
_cell.angle_alpha   90.00
_cell.angle_beta   90.00
_cell.angle_gamma   90.00
#
_symmetry.space_group_name_H-M   'P 1'
#
loop_
_entity.id
_entity.type
_entity.pdbx_description
1 polymer ?
#
loop_
_entity_poly.entity_id
_entity_poly.type
_entity_poly.pdbx_seq_one_letter_code
_entity_poly.pdbx_strand_id
1 'polypeptide(L)'
;MKIKLVTVGKLKEKYLKDGIAEYMKRLNRFCKVEMIELADEKTPDKASDLENQQILEKEGNKILAKINEREFVIALAIEGNQFPSEKFSQLMMDTTVHGFSDITFVIGGSLGLYPAVKKRANLL
;
A
#
# COMPACT_ATOMS: atom_id res chain seq x y z
N MET A 1 -4.79 9.63 -14.41
CA MET A 1 -4.79 8.93 -13.10
C MET A 1 -3.39 8.44 -12.78
N LYS A 2 -2.96 8.64 -11.56
CA LYS A 2 -1.69 8.11 -11.05
C LYS A 2 -2.00 7.09 -9.95
N ILE A 3 -1.38 5.93 -10.03
CA ILE A 3 -1.48 4.89 -9.00
C ILE A 3 -0.11 4.73 -8.36
N LYS A 4 -0.10 4.78 -7.05
CA LYS A 4 1.12 4.59 -6.27
C LYS A 4 0.95 3.38 -5.35
N LEU A 5 1.96 2.52 -5.32
CA LEU A 5 2.03 1.40 -4.40
C LEU A 5 3.12 1.70 -3.39
N VAL A 6 2.76 1.76 -2.11
CA VAL A 6 3.71 1.94 -1.02
C VAL A 6 3.75 0.64 -0.24
N THR A 7 4.87 -0.03 -0.26
CA THR A 7 5.02 -1.34 0.36
C THR A 7 6.15 -1.34 1.38
N VAL A 8 5.96 -2.09 2.47
CA VAL A 8 7.02 -2.35 3.44
C VAL A 8 7.62 -3.70 3.09
N GLY A 9 8.93 -3.70 2.87
CA GLY A 9 9.65 -4.87 2.37
C GLY A 9 9.94 -4.76 0.89
N LYS A 10 11.00 -5.43 0.47
CA LYS A 10 11.45 -5.45 -0.93
C LYS A 10 11.28 -6.85 -1.51
N LEU A 11 10.88 -6.88 -2.77
CA LEU A 11 10.81 -8.15 -3.50
C LEU A 11 12.22 -8.74 -3.66
N LYS A 12 12.38 -10.01 -3.30
CA LYS A 12 13.64 -10.72 -3.42
C LYS A 12 13.60 -11.76 -4.52
N GLU A 13 12.44 -12.36 -4.76
CA GLU A 13 12.28 -13.43 -5.73
C GLU A 13 12.23 -12.86 -7.15
N LYS A 14 13.09 -13.38 -8.04
CA LYS A 14 13.17 -12.90 -9.40
C LYS A 14 11.84 -13.06 -10.15
N TYR A 15 11.16 -14.19 -9.96
CA TYR A 15 9.89 -14.42 -10.66
C TYR A 15 8.81 -13.44 -10.25
N LEU A 16 8.81 -12.99 -9.00
CA LEU A 16 7.88 -11.95 -8.53
C LEU A 16 8.23 -10.58 -9.11
N LYS A 17 9.50 -10.24 -9.15
CA LYS A 17 9.96 -8.99 -9.77
C LYS A 17 9.58 -8.95 -11.25
N ASP A 18 9.80 -10.05 -11.97
CA ASP A 18 9.47 -10.14 -13.39
C ASP A 18 7.97 -10.05 -13.61
N GLY A 19 7.17 -10.71 -12.77
CA GLY A 19 5.71 -10.65 -12.85
C GLY A 19 5.16 -9.25 -12.62
N ILE A 20 5.66 -8.56 -11.61
CA ILE A 20 5.24 -7.19 -11.32
C ILE A 20 5.66 -6.24 -12.44
N ALA A 21 6.88 -6.37 -12.95
CA ALA A 21 7.35 -5.56 -14.06
C ALA A 21 6.45 -5.71 -15.28
N GLU A 22 5.99 -6.93 -15.59
CA GLU A 22 5.08 -7.18 -16.69
C GLU A 22 3.72 -6.51 -16.46
N TYR A 23 3.14 -6.62 -15.27
CA TYR A 23 1.88 -5.94 -14.96
C TYR A 23 2.01 -4.42 -15.01
N MET A 24 3.09 -3.87 -14.48
CA MET A 24 3.32 -2.43 -14.53
C MET A 24 3.44 -1.93 -15.97
N LYS A 25 4.11 -2.70 -16.83
CA LYS A 25 4.21 -2.39 -18.26
C LYS A 25 2.83 -2.32 -18.90
N ARG A 26 1.95 -3.29 -18.61
CA ARG A 26 0.58 -3.32 -19.15
C ARG A 26 -0.26 -2.15 -18.64
N LEU A 27 -0.13 -1.82 -17.34
CA LEU A 27 -0.88 -0.75 -16.71
C LEU A 27 -0.49 0.64 -17.21
N ASN A 28 0.75 0.82 -17.66
CA ASN A 28 1.22 2.11 -18.18
C ASN A 28 0.44 2.61 -19.38
N ARG A 29 -0.32 1.74 -20.06
CA ARG A 29 -1.22 2.13 -21.14
C ARG A 29 -2.46 2.88 -20.63
N PHE A 30 -2.82 2.72 -19.37
CA PHE A 30 -4.05 3.24 -18.77
C PHE A 30 -3.82 4.30 -17.74
N CYS A 31 -2.69 4.23 -17.02
CA CYS A 31 -2.38 5.13 -15.92
C CYS A 31 -0.87 5.12 -15.66
N LYS A 32 -0.43 6.10 -14.90
CA LYS A 32 0.96 6.14 -14.43
C LYS A 32 1.03 5.36 -13.11
N VAL A 33 1.91 4.36 -13.05
CA VAL A 33 2.08 3.53 -11.86
C VAL A 33 3.48 3.74 -11.29
N GLU A 34 3.55 4.01 -9.99
CA GLU A 34 4.81 4.14 -9.26
C GLU A 34 4.80 3.17 -8.09
N MET A 35 5.90 2.45 -7.90
CA MET A 35 6.06 1.54 -6.75
C MET A 35 7.17 2.05 -5.85
N ILE A 36 6.86 2.24 -4.57
CA ILE A 36 7.80 2.66 -3.55
C ILE A 36 7.96 1.51 -2.56
N GLU A 37 9.12 0.87 -2.58
CA GLU A 37 9.44 -0.21 -1.65
C GLU A 37 10.24 0.39 -0.49
N LEU A 38 9.66 0.34 0.70
CA LEU A 38 10.31 0.78 1.92
C LEU A 38 11.00 -0.41 2.58
N ALA A 39 12.21 -0.18 3.10
CA ALA A 39 12.91 -1.22 3.83
C ALA A 39 12.12 -1.57 5.10
N ASP A 40 11.91 -2.86 5.34
CA ASP A 40 11.29 -3.33 6.57
C ASP A 40 12.28 -3.22 7.73
N GLU A 41 11.74 -2.96 8.93
CA GLU A 41 12.52 -2.99 10.15
C GLU A 41 12.73 -4.44 10.57
N LYS A 42 13.91 -4.76 11.07
CA LYS A 42 14.18 -6.10 11.59
C LYS A 42 13.34 -6.38 12.83
N THR A 43 12.61 -7.49 12.79
CA THR A 43 11.84 -7.96 13.96
C THR A 43 12.65 -9.07 14.62
N PRO A 44 13.09 -8.92 15.89
CA PRO A 44 13.75 -10.01 16.61
C PRO A 44 12.83 -11.21 16.76
N ASP A 45 13.39 -12.43 16.73
CA ASP A 45 12.61 -13.67 16.83
C ASP A 45 11.75 -13.75 18.10
N LYS A 46 12.18 -13.12 19.19
CA LYS A 46 11.46 -13.08 20.46
C LYS A 46 11.18 -11.64 20.88
N ALA A 47 10.71 -10.83 19.93
CA ALA A 47 10.39 -9.44 20.23
C ALA A 47 9.24 -9.35 21.22
N SER A 48 9.35 -8.44 22.18
CA SER A 48 8.27 -8.11 23.10
C SER A 48 7.17 -7.34 22.34
N ASP A 49 5.99 -7.25 22.96
CA ASP A 49 4.90 -6.45 22.40
C ASP A 49 5.31 -5.00 22.20
N LEU A 50 6.08 -4.45 23.15
CA LEU A 50 6.57 -3.09 23.05
C LEU A 50 7.52 -2.91 21.87
N GLU A 51 8.44 -3.86 21.66
CA GLU A 51 9.36 -3.83 20.51
C GLU A 51 8.60 -3.90 19.19
N ASN A 52 7.60 -4.77 19.11
CA ASN A 52 6.75 -4.89 17.93
C ASN A 52 5.99 -3.60 17.65
N GLN A 53 5.47 -2.93 18.68
CA GLN A 53 4.81 -1.64 18.52
C GLN A 53 5.76 -0.56 18.02
N GLN A 54 6.98 -0.53 18.51
CA GLN A 54 7.99 0.43 18.06
C GLN A 54 8.37 0.21 16.59
N ILE A 55 8.53 -1.04 16.20
CA ILE A 55 8.82 -1.40 14.81
C ILE A 55 7.66 -0.98 13.89
N LEU A 56 6.45 -1.31 14.29
CA LEU A 56 5.25 -0.99 13.54
C LEU A 56 5.07 0.53 13.38
N GLU A 57 5.36 1.29 14.43
CA GLU A 57 5.33 2.76 14.38
C GLU A 57 6.36 3.32 13.41
N LYS A 58 7.58 2.82 13.43
CA LYS A 58 8.63 3.25 12.49
C LYS A 58 8.24 2.97 11.04
N GLU A 59 7.74 1.77 10.77
CA GLU A 59 7.26 1.40 9.43
C GLU A 59 6.08 2.28 9.02
N GLY A 60 5.14 2.49 9.92
CA GLY A 60 3.96 3.33 9.68
C GLY A 60 4.32 4.77 9.36
N ASN A 61 5.25 5.34 10.08
CA ASN A 61 5.71 6.70 9.84
C ASN A 61 6.40 6.85 8.49
N LYS A 62 7.16 5.85 8.06
CA LYS A 62 7.76 5.83 6.72
C LYS A 62 6.68 5.80 5.64
N ILE A 63 5.63 5.01 5.82
CA ILE A 63 4.50 4.95 4.91
C ILE A 63 3.82 6.32 4.82
N LEU A 64 3.47 6.90 5.97
CA LEU A 64 2.77 8.19 6.03
C LEU A 64 3.58 9.31 5.37
N ALA A 65 4.90 9.27 5.47
CA ALA A 65 5.77 10.25 4.83
C ALA A 65 5.71 10.21 3.29
N LYS A 66 5.23 9.11 2.71
CA LYS A 66 5.09 8.94 1.26
C LYS A 66 3.70 9.26 0.74
N ILE A 67 2.78 9.65 1.61
CA ILE A 67 1.39 9.94 1.27
C ILE A 67 1.12 11.41 1.51
N ASN A 68 0.53 12.11 0.52
CA ASN A 68 0.08 13.48 0.71
C ASN A 68 -1.43 13.52 0.97
N GLU A 69 -1.93 14.68 1.39
CA GLU A 69 -3.32 14.86 1.83
C GLU A 69 -4.34 14.64 0.72
N ARG A 70 -3.94 14.86 -0.54
CA ARG A 70 -4.86 14.82 -1.69
C ARG A 70 -5.04 13.43 -2.28
N GLU A 71 -4.27 12.47 -1.80
CA GLU A 71 -4.35 11.10 -2.30
C GLU A 71 -5.52 10.35 -1.68
N PHE A 72 -6.18 9.54 -2.49
CA PHE A 72 -7.13 8.55 -2.00
C PHE A 72 -6.34 7.31 -1.62
N VAL A 73 -6.36 6.94 -0.36
CA VAL A 73 -5.54 5.85 0.17
C VAL A 73 -6.38 4.62 0.42
N ILE A 74 -5.95 3.52 -0.17
CA ILE A 74 -6.52 2.20 0.05
C ILE A 74 -5.47 1.36 0.78
N ALA A 75 -5.76 0.95 2.00
CA ALA A 75 -4.89 0.08 2.76
C ALA A 75 -5.34 -1.37 2.56
N LEU A 76 -4.41 -2.22 2.10
CA LEU A 76 -4.68 -3.65 1.92
C LEU A 76 -4.51 -4.34 3.27
N ALA A 77 -5.57 -4.32 4.05
CA ALA A 77 -5.59 -4.84 5.41
C ALA A 77 -6.33 -6.18 5.45
N ILE A 78 -5.86 -7.07 6.34
CA ILE A 78 -6.47 -8.40 6.51
C ILE A 78 -7.95 -8.26 6.90
N GLU A 79 -8.27 -7.31 7.77
CA GLU A 79 -9.62 -7.03 8.25
C GLU A 79 -10.46 -6.16 7.29
N GLY A 80 -9.91 -5.84 6.13
CA GLY A 80 -10.58 -4.98 5.17
C GLY A 80 -11.74 -5.66 4.44
N ASN A 81 -12.45 -4.86 3.65
CA ASN A 81 -13.56 -5.33 2.85
C ASN A 81 -13.08 -6.04 1.59
N GLN A 82 -13.79 -7.08 1.18
CA GLN A 82 -13.50 -7.77 -0.06
C GLN A 82 -14.39 -7.24 -1.18
N PHE A 83 -13.82 -7.14 -2.38
CA PHE A 83 -14.53 -6.65 -3.55
C PHE A 83 -14.35 -7.62 -4.73
N PRO A 84 -15.43 -7.98 -5.44
CA PRO A 84 -15.29 -8.60 -6.74
C PRO A 84 -14.65 -7.60 -7.73
N SER A 85 -14.04 -8.10 -8.79
CA SER A 85 -13.32 -7.27 -9.76
C SER A 85 -14.18 -6.15 -10.35
N GLU A 86 -15.44 -6.43 -10.65
CA GLU A 86 -16.36 -5.44 -11.23
C GLU A 86 -16.64 -4.30 -10.26
N LYS A 87 -16.87 -4.63 -8.99
CA LYS A 87 -17.12 -3.62 -7.95
C LYS A 87 -15.86 -2.81 -7.65
N PHE A 88 -14.70 -3.45 -7.66
CA PHE A 88 -13.44 -2.75 -7.46
C PHE A 88 -13.17 -1.77 -8.61
N SER A 89 -13.43 -2.19 -9.83
CA SER A 89 -13.32 -1.32 -11.01
C SER A 89 -14.24 -0.11 -10.89
N GLN A 90 -15.48 -0.31 -10.45
CA GLN A 90 -16.43 0.77 -10.25
C GLN A 90 -15.97 1.73 -9.15
N LEU A 91 -15.42 1.19 -8.05
CA LEU A 91 -14.85 1.99 -6.97
C LEU A 91 -13.74 2.90 -7.49
N MET A 92 -12.85 2.37 -8.32
CA MET A 92 -11.75 3.14 -8.91
C MET A 92 -12.28 4.28 -9.78
N MET A 93 -13.29 4.00 -10.60
CA MET A 93 -13.91 5.00 -11.44
C MET A 93 -14.62 6.08 -10.61
N ASP A 94 -15.40 5.68 -9.62
CA ASP A 94 -16.11 6.61 -8.74
C ASP A 94 -15.13 7.53 -8.00
N THR A 95 -14.01 7.00 -7.55
CA THR A 95 -12.97 7.78 -6.88
C THR A 95 -12.44 8.87 -7.80
N THR A 96 -12.20 8.55 -9.05
CA THR A 96 -11.75 9.52 -10.06
C THR A 96 -12.82 10.57 -10.33
N VAL A 97 -14.08 10.17 -10.45
CA VAL A 97 -15.21 11.08 -10.68
C VAL A 97 -15.37 12.06 -9.52
N HIS A 98 -15.10 11.63 -8.29
CA HIS A 98 -15.16 12.49 -7.10
C HIS A 98 -13.95 13.42 -6.94
N GLY A 99 -13.07 13.47 -7.92
CA GLY A 99 -12.01 14.48 -7.98
C GLY A 99 -10.63 14.00 -7.55
N PHE A 100 -10.45 12.72 -7.21
CA PHE A 100 -9.14 12.20 -6.89
C PHE A 100 -8.39 11.81 -8.16
N SER A 101 -7.23 12.40 -8.37
CA SER A 101 -6.35 12.05 -9.49
C SER A 101 -5.29 11.02 -9.11
N ASP A 102 -5.02 10.87 -7.82
CA ASP A 102 -4.00 9.97 -7.29
C ASP A 102 -4.63 8.97 -6.32
N ILE A 103 -4.39 7.68 -6.58
CA ILE A 103 -4.82 6.59 -5.72
C ILE A 103 -3.58 5.87 -5.23
N THR A 104 -3.48 5.70 -3.92
CA THR A 104 -2.33 5.06 -3.28
C THR A 104 -2.76 3.79 -2.57
N PHE A 105 -2.12 2.68 -2.91
CA PHE A 105 -2.30 1.41 -2.21
C PHE A 105 -1.16 1.22 -1.22
N VAL A 106 -1.50 0.78 -0.02
CA VAL A 106 -0.52 0.55 1.04
C VAL A 106 -0.53 -0.93 1.42
N ILE A 107 0.64 -1.54 1.43
CA ILE A 107 0.86 -2.91 1.86
C ILE A 107 1.83 -2.90 3.02
N GLY A 108 1.42 -3.42 4.17
CA GLY A 108 2.25 -3.46 5.36
C GLY A 108 3.26 -4.60 5.38
N GLY A 109 4.13 -4.59 6.38
CA GLY A 109 5.09 -5.66 6.62
C GLY A 109 4.51 -6.82 7.42
N SER A 110 5.38 -7.62 8.03
CA SER A 110 5.00 -8.84 8.76
C SER A 110 4.11 -8.58 9.97
N LEU A 111 4.19 -7.38 10.56
CA LEU A 111 3.38 -7.01 11.72
C LEU A 111 2.05 -6.34 11.33
N GLY A 112 1.77 -6.22 10.03
CA GLY A 112 0.57 -5.57 9.54
C GLY A 112 0.73 -4.07 9.39
N LEU A 113 -0.34 -3.31 9.61
CA LEU A 113 -0.37 -1.87 9.44
C LEU A 113 -0.50 -1.14 10.78
N TYR A 114 0.31 -0.11 10.93
CA TYR A 114 0.23 0.79 12.08
C TYR A 114 -1.15 1.47 12.13
N PRO A 115 -1.79 1.59 13.33
CA PRO A 115 -3.13 2.18 13.43
C PRO A 115 -3.29 3.54 12.76
N ALA A 116 -2.29 4.42 12.83
CA ALA A 116 -2.34 5.72 12.19
C ALA A 116 -2.44 5.62 10.67
N VAL A 117 -1.83 4.60 10.05
CA VAL A 117 -1.95 4.34 8.61
C VAL A 117 -3.38 3.93 8.26
N LYS A 118 -3.96 3.03 9.04
CA LYS A 118 -5.36 2.61 8.86
C LYS A 118 -6.31 3.79 9.01
N LYS A 119 -6.07 4.65 9.98
CA LYS A 119 -6.88 5.84 10.21
C LYS A 119 -6.78 6.84 9.06
N ARG A 120 -5.59 6.96 8.45
CA ARG A 120 -5.39 7.83 7.28
C ARG A 120 -6.07 7.28 6.04
N ALA A 121 -6.20 5.97 5.90
CA ALA A 121 -6.77 5.35 4.72
C ALA A 121 -8.24 5.74 4.53
N ASN A 122 -8.60 5.97 3.28
CA ASN A 122 -9.98 6.24 2.90
C ASN A 122 -10.79 4.94 2.79
N LEU A 123 -10.10 3.83 2.57
CA LEU A 123 -10.70 2.50 2.44
C LEU A 123 -9.73 1.45 2.94
N LEU A 124 -10.24 0.44 3.62
CA LEU A 124 -9.49 -0.75 4.00
C LEU A 124 -9.92 -1.94 3.17
#